data_c8cbfd444a8a5c2bf5a4a6775805aae0
#
_entry.id   c8cbfd444a8a5c2bf5a4a6775805aae0
#
_cell.length_a   1.000
_cell.length_b   1.000
_cell.length_c   1.000
_cell.angle_alpha   90.00
_cell.angle_beta   90.00
_cell.angle_gamma   90.00
#
_symmetry.space_group_name_H-M   'P 1'
#
loop_
_entity.id
_entity.type
_entity.pdbx_description
1 polymer ?
#
loop_
_entity_poly.entity_id
_entity_poly.type
_entity_poly.pdbx_seq_one_letter_code
_entity_poly.pdbx_strand_id
1 'polypeptide(L)'
;VTVGAVGSIGTLYRWGNIGIIEIYLLQKTSIAAWGNVSATLPGGIKTAVTARNRLTCEDKPGNEVNARVADGTLYIENRTSAAVSMPASGGYISGSVVFPIL
;
A
#
# COMPACT_ATOMS: atom_id res chain seq x y z
N VAL A 1 -17.43 -5.59 3.96
CA VAL A 1 -17.34 -5.30 5.40
C VAL A 1 -15.97 -4.74 5.72
N THR A 2 -15.94 -3.66 6.45
CA THR A 2 -14.68 -3.08 6.91
C THR A 2 -14.02 -3.99 7.94
N VAL A 3 -12.76 -4.36 7.72
CA VAL A 3 -11.98 -5.13 8.69
C VAL A 3 -11.25 -4.19 9.64
N GLY A 4 -10.57 -3.18 9.10
CA GLY A 4 -9.86 -2.21 9.92
C GLY A 4 -8.74 -1.49 9.19
N ALA A 5 -8.05 -0.64 9.93
CA ALA A 5 -6.94 0.14 9.41
C ALA A 5 -5.71 -0.75 9.17
N VAL A 6 -5.01 -0.48 8.08
CA VAL A 6 -3.70 -1.07 7.78
C VAL A 6 -2.66 -0.01 8.11
N GLY A 7 -2.26 0.05 9.38
CA GLY A 7 -1.41 1.12 9.88
C GLY A 7 -1.98 2.51 9.54
N SER A 8 -1.12 3.41 9.11
CA SER A 8 -1.49 4.73 8.60
C SER A 8 -1.60 4.75 7.06
N ILE A 9 -1.57 3.60 6.41
CA ILE A 9 -1.47 3.48 4.95
C ILE A 9 -2.85 3.44 4.30
N GLY A 10 -3.79 2.69 4.89
CA GLY A 10 -5.09 2.50 4.26
C GLY A 10 -6.06 1.72 5.12
N THR A 11 -7.09 1.20 4.48
CA THR A 11 -8.16 0.44 5.14
C THR A 11 -8.41 -0.86 4.39
N LEU A 12 -8.53 -1.94 5.15
CA LEU A 12 -8.85 -3.27 4.61
C LEU A 12 -10.34 -3.53 4.70
N TYR A 13 -10.90 -3.91 3.57
CA TYR A 13 -12.29 -4.39 3.43
C TYR A 13 -12.27 -5.85 3.02
N ARG A 14 -13.31 -6.56 3.38
CA ARG A 14 -13.44 -7.99 3.07
C ARG A 14 -14.82 -8.31 2.51
N TRP A 15 -14.86 -9.06 1.41
CA TRP A 15 -16.07 -9.66 0.86
C TRP A 15 -15.80 -11.15 0.61
N GLY A 16 -16.33 -12.01 1.48
CA GLY A 16 -16.06 -13.44 1.42
C GLY A 16 -14.56 -13.71 1.58
N ASN A 17 -13.95 -14.35 0.59
CA ASN A 17 -12.53 -14.66 0.57
C ASN A 17 -11.70 -13.64 -0.20
N ILE A 18 -12.25 -12.47 -0.50
CA ILE A 18 -11.56 -11.40 -1.19
C ILE A 18 -11.27 -10.26 -0.22
N GLY A 19 -10.00 -9.88 -0.15
CA GLY A 19 -9.58 -8.68 0.56
C GLY A 19 -9.29 -7.55 -0.43
N ILE A 20 -9.69 -6.34 -0.05
CA ILE A 20 -9.39 -5.12 -0.82
C ILE A 20 -8.81 -4.12 0.16
N ILE A 21 -7.61 -3.63 -0.14
CA ILE A 21 -7.02 -2.54 0.64
C ILE A 21 -7.13 -1.28 -0.20
N GLU A 22 -7.85 -0.30 0.34
CA GLU A 22 -7.88 1.04 -0.22
C GLU A 22 -6.76 1.84 0.41
N ILE A 23 -5.83 2.32 -0.42
CA ILE A 23 -4.60 2.96 0.01
C ILE A 23 -4.72 4.46 -0.19
N TYR A 24 -4.46 5.19 0.86
CA TYR A 24 -4.39 6.64 0.86
C TYR A 24 -3.29 7.04 1.83
N LEU A 25 -2.06 7.11 1.31
CA LEU A 25 -0.89 7.40 2.13
C LEU A 25 -0.49 8.86 1.95
N LEU A 26 -0.76 9.64 2.97
CA LEU A 26 -0.21 10.98 3.11
C LEU A 26 1.07 10.85 3.92
N GLN A 27 2.20 10.92 3.24
CA GLN A 27 3.48 10.66 3.88
C GLN A 27 4.32 11.92 3.91
N LYS A 28 4.80 12.26 5.09
CA LYS A 28 5.70 13.39 5.31
C LYS A 28 7.17 13.01 5.17
N THR A 29 7.47 11.73 5.17
CA THR A 29 8.82 11.20 4.99
C THR A 29 8.95 10.54 3.63
N SER A 30 10.13 10.64 3.04
CA SER A 30 10.37 10.03 1.74
C SER A 30 10.48 8.50 1.85
N ILE A 31 10.08 7.82 0.76
CA ILE A 31 10.43 6.41 0.56
C ILE A 31 11.69 6.39 -0.29
N ALA A 32 12.75 5.84 0.25
CA ALA A 32 14.03 5.77 -0.45
C ALA A 32 13.92 5.01 -1.77
N ALA A 33 14.84 5.28 -2.69
CA ALA A 33 14.97 4.49 -3.91
C ALA A 33 15.06 3.01 -3.56
N TRP A 34 14.25 2.18 -4.24
CA TRP A 34 14.14 0.73 -3.99
C TRP A 34 13.72 0.34 -2.58
N GLY A 35 13.30 1.31 -1.77
CA GLY A 35 12.83 1.09 -0.41
C GLY A 35 11.33 0.83 -0.33
N ASN A 36 10.87 0.59 0.89
CA ASN A 36 9.44 0.38 1.15
C ASN A 36 9.03 0.89 2.53
N VAL A 37 7.74 1.06 2.71
CA VAL A 37 7.10 1.14 4.01
C VAL A 37 6.10 0.00 4.13
N SER A 38 5.84 -0.47 5.33
CA SER A 38 5.00 -1.64 5.53
C SER A 38 4.08 -1.50 6.73
N ALA A 39 3.01 -2.29 6.73
CA ALA A 39 2.09 -2.41 7.85
C ALA A 39 1.48 -3.80 7.89
N THR A 40 1.21 -4.29 9.09
CA THR A 40 0.55 -5.57 9.30
C THR A 40 -0.94 -5.47 8.97
N LEU A 41 -1.48 -6.48 8.31
CA LEU A 41 -2.92 -6.55 8.04
C LEU A 41 -3.68 -6.77 9.35
N PRO A 42 -4.82 -6.09 9.53
CA PRO A 42 -5.62 -6.24 10.74
C PRO A 42 -6.33 -7.59 10.77
N GLY A 43 -6.72 -8.02 11.98
CA GLY A 43 -7.54 -9.21 12.18
C GLY A 43 -6.85 -10.53 11.88
N GLY A 44 -5.53 -10.56 11.83
CA GLY A 44 -4.78 -11.78 11.51
C GLY A 44 -4.95 -12.27 10.07
N ILE A 45 -5.47 -11.42 9.20
CA ILE A 45 -5.70 -11.76 7.79
C ILE A 45 -4.36 -11.91 7.06
N LYS A 46 -4.31 -12.93 6.19
CA LYS A 46 -3.17 -13.22 5.34
C LYS A 46 -3.64 -13.48 3.92
N THR A 47 -2.80 -13.13 2.96
CA THR A 47 -3.09 -13.45 1.56
C THR A 47 -2.72 -14.89 1.24
N ALA A 48 -3.52 -15.53 0.37
CA ALA A 48 -3.22 -16.87 -0.14
C ALA A 48 -2.05 -16.85 -1.12
N VAL A 49 -1.88 -15.76 -1.86
CA VAL A 49 -0.79 -15.56 -2.82
C VAL A 49 -0.32 -14.12 -2.76
N THR A 50 0.93 -13.87 -3.14
CA THR A 50 1.42 -12.50 -3.23
C THR A 50 0.66 -11.73 -4.31
N ALA A 51 0.09 -10.60 -3.93
CA ALA A 51 -0.67 -9.74 -4.83
C ALA A 51 0.02 -8.38 -4.96
N ARG A 52 -0.01 -7.81 -6.16
CA ARG A 52 0.60 -6.51 -6.45
C ARG A 52 -0.33 -5.66 -7.28
N ASN A 53 -0.22 -4.35 -7.10
CA ASN A 53 -0.85 -3.39 -7.99
C ASN A 53 -0.05 -2.09 -8.00
N ARG A 54 -0.04 -1.42 -9.14
CA ARG A 54 0.60 -0.11 -9.26
C ARG A 54 -0.27 0.95 -8.62
N LEU A 55 0.37 1.86 -7.89
CA LEU A 55 -0.27 2.98 -7.23
C LEU A 55 0.03 4.27 -7.97
N THR A 56 -0.82 5.27 -7.75
CA THR A 56 -0.59 6.62 -8.23
C THR A 56 0.18 7.42 -7.18
N CYS A 57 1.31 7.99 -7.58
CA CYS A 57 2.09 8.88 -6.73
C CYS A 57 1.94 10.31 -7.28
N GLU A 58 1.26 11.18 -6.54
CA GLU A 58 0.96 12.52 -7.04
C GLU A 58 2.19 13.41 -7.15
N ASP A 59 3.14 13.25 -6.24
CA ASP A 59 4.38 14.04 -6.25
C ASP A 59 5.26 13.68 -7.44
N LYS A 60 5.33 12.41 -7.77
CA LYS A 60 6.19 11.88 -8.84
C LYS A 60 5.40 10.90 -9.71
N PRO A 61 4.51 11.38 -10.60
CA PRO A 61 3.64 10.49 -11.38
C PRO A 61 4.38 9.48 -12.25
N GLY A 62 5.61 9.79 -12.64
CA GLY A 62 6.43 8.88 -13.45
C GLY A 62 7.13 7.79 -12.66
N ASN A 63 7.14 7.84 -11.33
CA ASN A 63 7.78 6.84 -10.51
C ASN A 63 6.89 5.60 -10.39
N GLU A 64 7.53 4.44 -10.38
CA GLU A 64 6.81 3.19 -10.14
C GLU A 64 6.72 2.95 -8.63
N VAL A 65 5.52 3.11 -8.10
CA VAL A 65 5.20 2.81 -6.70
C VAL A 65 4.12 1.74 -6.69
N ASN A 66 4.38 0.64 -6.01
CA ASN A 66 3.49 -0.51 -5.99
C ASN A 66 3.03 -0.83 -4.59
N ALA A 67 1.79 -1.33 -4.48
CA ALA A 67 1.35 -2.06 -3.31
C ALA A 67 1.66 -3.55 -3.51
N ARG A 68 2.21 -4.18 -2.49
CA ARG A 68 2.42 -5.62 -2.47
C ARG A 68 1.87 -6.18 -1.16
N VAL A 69 0.98 -7.16 -1.28
CA VAL A 69 0.50 -7.92 -0.12
C VAL A 69 1.18 -9.28 -0.15
N ALA A 70 1.91 -9.57 0.89
CA ALA A 70 2.59 -10.85 1.04
C ALA A 70 2.36 -11.36 2.46
N ASP A 71 1.87 -12.59 2.57
CA ASP A 71 1.49 -13.19 3.84
C ASP A 71 0.54 -12.25 4.62
N GLY A 72 0.92 -11.76 5.76
CA GLY A 72 0.10 -10.87 6.59
C GLY A 72 0.53 -9.40 6.56
N THR A 73 1.24 -8.96 5.54
CA THR A 73 1.83 -7.61 5.49
C THR A 73 1.55 -6.92 4.17
N LEU A 74 1.22 -5.63 4.25
CA LEU A 74 1.15 -4.73 3.10
C LEU A 74 2.47 -3.96 3.02
N TYR A 75 3.05 -3.93 1.82
CA TYR A 75 4.23 -3.13 1.50
C TYR A 75 3.86 -2.08 0.46
N ILE A 76 4.31 -0.85 0.67
CA ILE A 76 4.31 0.19 -0.36
C ILE A 76 5.76 0.33 -0.81
N GLU A 77 6.02 -0.05 -2.06
CA GLU A 77 7.37 -0.19 -2.59
C GLU A 77 7.66 0.89 -3.61
N ASN A 78 8.77 1.58 -3.44
CA ASN A 78 9.30 2.48 -4.46
C ASN A 78 10.26 1.67 -5.35
N ARG A 79 9.85 1.43 -6.60
CA ARG A 79 10.59 0.62 -7.57
C ARG A 79 11.37 1.49 -8.55
N THR A 80 11.80 2.67 -8.13
CA THR A 80 12.58 3.59 -8.95
C THR A 80 13.90 3.95 -8.27
N SER A 81 14.84 4.44 -9.07
CA SER A 81 16.16 4.84 -8.60
C SER A 81 16.18 6.20 -7.89
N ALA A 82 15.04 6.85 -7.76
CA ALA A 82 14.90 8.13 -7.07
C ALA A 82 13.95 7.99 -5.88
N ALA A 83 14.25 8.67 -4.78
CA ALA A 83 13.36 8.71 -3.64
C ALA A 83 12.04 9.36 -3.99
N VAL A 84 10.96 8.87 -3.40
CA VAL A 84 9.64 9.48 -3.45
C VAL A 84 9.45 10.26 -2.16
N SER A 85 9.38 11.58 -2.26
CA SER A 85 9.12 12.44 -1.11
C SER A 85 7.74 13.06 -1.26
N MET A 86 7.00 13.09 -0.17
CA MET A 86 5.71 13.76 -0.10
C MET A 86 5.92 15.15 0.44
N PRO A 87 5.64 16.20 -0.33
CA PRO A 87 5.71 17.55 0.22
C PRO A 87 4.69 17.73 1.34
N ALA A 88 5.05 18.54 2.32
CA ALA A 88 4.18 18.82 3.46
C ALA A 88 2.81 19.39 3.04
N SER A 89 2.69 19.86 1.82
CA SER A 89 1.50 20.50 1.26
C SER A 89 0.54 19.55 0.53
N GLY A 90 0.74 18.23 0.56
CA GLY A 90 -0.31 17.33 0.14
C GLY A 90 -0.09 16.43 -1.06
N GLY A 91 1.11 15.91 -1.22
CA GLY A 91 1.27 14.76 -2.10
C GLY A 91 0.80 13.48 -1.41
N TYR A 92 0.13 12.59 -2.14
CA TYR A 92 -0.21 11.26 -1.60
C TYR A 92 0.01 10.17 -2.61
N ILE A 93 0.14 8.97 -2.06
CA ILE A 93 0.12 7.74 -2.81
C ILE A 93 -1.26 7.13 -2.61
N SER A 94 -1.95 6.84 -3.71
CA SER A 94 -3.31 6.31 -3.66
C SER A 94 -3.51 5.18 -4.63
N GLY A 95 -4.51 4.38 -4.38
CA GLY A 95 -4.90 3.24 -5.19
C GLY A 95 -5.50 2.15 -4.35
N SER A 96 -5.54 0.95 -4.92
CA SER A 96 -6.06 -0.21 -4.20
C SER A 96 -5.31 -1.46 -4.63
N VAL A 97 -5.34 -2.47 -3.75
CA VAL A 97 -4.86 -3.79 -4.09
C VAL A 97 -5.89 -4.82 -3.64
N VAL A 98 -6.15 -5.78 -4.52
CA VAL A 98 -7.11 -6.87 -4.29
C VAL A 98 -6.31 -8.16 -4.15
N PHE A 99 -6.67 -8.97 -3.16
CA PHE A 99 -5.98 -10.21 -2.90
C PHE A 99 -6.93 -11.30 -2.39
N PRO A 100 -6.65 -12.57 -2.70
CA PRO A 100 -7.41 -13.67 -2.12
C PRO A 100 -6.97 -13.89 -0.67
N ILE A 101 -7.93 -14.03 0.22
CA ILE A 101 -7.68 -14.28 1.65
C ILE A 101 -7.44 -15.77 1.86
N LEU A 102 -6.40 -16.07 2.59
CA LEU A 102 -6.08 -17.44 2.99
C LEU A 102 -7.10 -17.99 3.97
#